data_6e722b5f468158d458223528207893df
#
_entry.id   6e722b5f468158d458223528207893df
#
_cell.length_a   1.000
_cell.length_b   1.000
_cell.length_c   1.000
_cell.angle_alpha   90.00
_cell.angle_beta   90.00
_cell.angle_gamma   90.00
#
_symmetry.space_group_name_H-M   'P 1'
#
loop_
_entity.id
_entity.type
_entity.pdbx_description
1 polymer ?
#
loop_
_entity_poly.entity_id
_entity_poly.type
_entity_poly.pdbx_seq_one_letter_code
_entity_poly.pdbx_strand_id
1 'polypeptide(L)'
;MRPTAQNIRAMLSACLWVTVVLLAGVAPVAAVPRENHEEKEANLKQQATGGLFHKWTFDKEATKSIPGGFVPLSSGAGVSGIWSIEHDETAPSAPNVVMGTSVCEESTCFRLLIAQGLEYEYPDLTMRIRSADGVAGVGGFVFALRDAQNFYAVLVDLGAKRAQVIRVIEGVTTVLGQTAVTLKPIDWHSLRVQRNTIVSKDFIEAFVDGVLALSVEDQMLGTGQVGVVMQGKTTWFFDTLHAVPLFSHRPLSSPAAY
;
A
#
# COMPACT_ATOMS: atom_id res chain seq x y z
N MET A 1 44.25 21.61 70.59
CA MET A 1 43.56 21.51 71.92
C MET A 1 42.37 20.57 71.77
N ARG A 2 42.40 19.53 72.52
CA ARG A 2 41.30 18.55 72.76
C ARG A 2 40.26 19.18 73.71
N PRO A 3 39.21 18.45 74.06
CA PRO A 3 38.04 17.83 73.46
C PRO A 3 36.74 18.23 74.20
N THR A 4 35.62 17.69 73.82
CA THR A 4 34.64 17.14 74.79
C THR A 4 33.44 16.51 74.02
N ALA A 5 33.20 15.50 74.44
CA ALA A 5 32.40 14.28 74.50
C ALA A 5 30.94 14.54 74.93
N GLN A 6 30.15 13.53 74.53
CA GLN A 6 28.89 13.04 75.09
C GLN A 6 27.58 13.72 74.68
N ASN A 7 26.68 12.99 73.97
CA ASN A 7 25.74 12.12 74.70
C ASN A 7 24.98 11.19 73.67
N ILE A 8 24.98 9.95 74.10
CA ILE A 8 24.22 8.83 73.60
C ILE A 8 22.75 9.03 73.96
N ARG A 9 21.84 8.89 73.02
CA ARG A 9 20.51 8.37 73.31
C ARG A 9 20.05 7.57 72.07
N ALA A 10 19.96 6.28 72.35
CA ALA A 10 19.28 5.32 71.51
C ALA A 10 17.80 5.66 71.39
N MET A 11 17.25 5.61 70.23
CA MET A 11 15.84 5.37 69.94
C MET A 11 15.70 4.43 68.76
N LEU A 12 15.31 3.23 69.10
CA LEU A 12 14.74 2.28 68.15
C LEU A 12 13.61 2.96 67.36
N SER A 13 13.69 2.95 66.06
CA SER A 13 12.53 3.21 65.21
C SER A 13 12.51 2.21 64.09
N ALA A 14 11.44 1.48 64.04
CA ALA A 14 11.16 0.35 63.18
C ALA A 14 11.29 0.73 61.67
N CYS A 15 12.09 -0.02 60.92
CA CYS A 15 12.08 0.01 59.47
C CYS A 15 10.79 -0.61 58.98
N LEU A 16 9.84 0.24 58.60
CA LEU A 16 8.69 -0.17 57.80
C LEU A 16 9.15 -0.22 56.31
N TRP A 17 9.41 -1.41 55.81
CA TRP A 17 9.64 -1.63 54.39
C TRP A 17 8.28 -1.52 53.68
N VAL A 18 8.04 -0.37 53.05
CA VAL A 18 6.95 -0.22 52.08
C VAL A 18 7.45 -0.80 50.77
N THR A 19 7.08 -2.04 50.49
CA THR A 19 7.20 -2.63 49.14
C THR A 19 6.18 -1.95 48.22
N VAL A 20 6.65 -0.97 47.46
CA VAL A 20 5.88 -0.44 46.32
C VAL A 20 5.90 -1.51 45.24
N VAL A 21 4.83 -2.30 45.14
CA VAL A 21 4.58 -3.15 43.97
C VAL A 21 4.19 -2.23 42.84
N LEU A 22 5.15 -1.95 41.94
CA LEU A 22 4.87 -1.36 40.62
C LEU A 22 4.09 -2.40 39.83
N LEU A 23 2.77 -2.31 39.86
CA LEU A 23 1.90 -2.92 38.86
C LEU A 23 2.15 -2.17 37.55
N ALA A 24 3.09 -2.69 36.75
CA ALA A 24 3.18 -2.31 35.34
C ALA A 24 1.86 -2.76 34.70
N GLY A 25 0.96 -1.79 34.52
CA GLY A 25 -0.25 -1.99 33.74
C GLY A 25 0.17 -2.31 32.32
N VAL A 26 0.08 -3.58 31.93
CA VAL A 26 0.10 -3.97 30.52
C VAL A 26 -1.16 -3.35 29.93
N ALA A 27 -0.99 -2.25 29.18
CA ALA A 27 -2.08 -1.71 28.38
C ALA A 27 -2.59 -2.84 27.48
N PRO A 28 -3.91 -3.08 27.42
CA PRO A 28 -4.42 -4.06 26.50
C PRO A 28 -4.06 -3.57 25.08
N VAL A 29 -3.26 -4.37 24.37
CA VAL A 29 -3.09 -4.23 22.92
C VAL A 29 -4.51 -4.28 22.38
N ALA A 30 -5.00 -3.17 21.83
CA ALA A 30 -6.29 -3.13 21.18
C ALA A 30 -6.27 -4.23 20.12
N ALA A 31 -7.10 -5.26 20.32
CA ALA A 31 -7.27 -6.31 19.35
C ALA A 31 -7.79 -5.64 18.09
N VAL A 32 -7.02 -5.72 16.99
CA VAL A 32 -7.50 -5.35 15.65
C VAL A 32 -8.82 -6.12 15.48
N PRO A 33 -9.94 -5.45 15.14
CA PRO A 33 -11.19 -6.14 14.93
C PRO A 33 -10.96 -7.22 13.88
N ARG A 34 -11.03 -8.49 14.27
CA ARG A 34 -11.06 -9.59 13.32
C ARG A 34 -12.36 -9.40 12.54
N GLU A 35 -12.20 -9.17 11.25
CA GLU A 35 -13.31 -9.24 10.30
C GLU A 35 -14.06 -10.54 10.56
N ASN A 36 -15.33 -10.43 10.87
CA ASN A 36 -16.12 -11.58 11.25
C ASN A 36 -16.30 -12.48 9.99
N HIS A 37 -16.46 -13.77 10.20
CA HIS A 37 -16.50 -14.77 9.12
C HIS A 37 -17.63 -14.52 8.12
N GLU A 38 -18.73 -13.92 8.56
CA GLU A 38 -19.90 -13.54 7.76
C GLU A 38 -19.63 -12.35 6.84
N GLU A 39 -18.86 -11.35 7.29
CA GLU A 39 -18.43 -10.22 6.46
C GLU A 39 -17.47 -10.70 5.36
N LYS A 40 -16.55 -11.61 5.69
CA LYS A 40 -15.67 -12.25 4.69
C LYS A 40 -16.46 -13.03 3.64
N GLU A 41 -17.45 -13.81 4.03
CA GLU A 41 -18.29 -14.54 3.10
C GLU A 41 -19.16 -13.62 2.25
N ALA A 42 -19.69 -12.53 2.81
CA ALA A 42 -20.46 -11.53 2.09
C ALA A 42 -19.61 -10.81 1.05
N ASN A 43 -18.40 -10.40 1.42
CA ASN A 43 -17.44 -9.79 0.49
C ASN A 43 -17.02 -10.76 -0.62
N LEU A 44 -16.74 -12.02 -0.30
CA LEU A 44 -16.42 -13.05 -1.29
C LEU A 44 -17.59 -13.32 -2.24
N LYS A 45 -18.83 -13.32 -1.75
CA LYS A 45 -20.04 -13.46 -2.58
C LYS A 45 -20.23 -12.24 -3.49
N GLN A 46 -20.01 -11.04 -2.97
CA GLN A 46 -20.07 -9.80 -3.76
C GLN A 46 -18.98 -9.78 -4.83
N GLN A 47 -17.79 -10.26 -4.51
CA GLN A 47 -16.69 -10.43 -5.46
C GLN A 47 -17.01 -11.52 -6.52
N ALA A 48 -17.68 -12.59 -6.15
CA ALA A 48 -18.04 -13.68 -7.05
C ALA A 48 -19.20 -13.37 -7.99
N THR A 49 -20.11 -12.44 -7.63
CA THR A 49 -21.32 -12.13 -8.40
C THR A 49 -21.12 -11.17 -9.57
N GLY A 50 -19.86 -10.80 -9.88
CA GLY A 50 -19.52 -10.19 -11.16
C GLY A 50 -19.68 -8.68 -11.19
N GLY A 51 -18.66 -8.01 -11.18
CA GLY A 51 -18.49 -6.55 -11.23
C GLY A 51 -17.06 -6.15 -10.91
N LEU A 52 -16.25 -7.13 -10.49
CA LEU A 52 -14.88 -6.88 -10.05
C LEU A 52 -13.79 -7.29 -11.07
N PHE A 53 -14.18 -7.71 -12.28
CA PHE A 53 -13.25 -7.94 -13.38
C PHE A 53 -13.21 -6.70 -14.26
N HIS A 54 -12.22 -5.86 -14.06
CA HIS A 54 -12.12 -4.60 -14.78
C HIS A 54 -10.87 -4.55 -15.64
N LYS A 55 -11.04 -3.99 -16.83
CA LYS A 55 -9.96 -3.68 -17.77
C LYS A 55 -10.18 -2.29 -18.31
N TRP A 56 -9.19 -1.42 -18.14
CA TRP A 56 -9.16 -0.08 -18.71
C TRP A 56 -8.01 0.01 -19.71
N THR A 57 -8.30 0.38 -20.94
CA THR A 57 -7.31 0.66 -21.98
C THR A 57 -7.25 2.15 -22.31
N PHE A 58 -8.23 2.92 -21.83
CA PHE A 58 -8.35 4.36 -21.98
C PHE A 58 -8.54 4.86 -23.42
N ASP A 59 -8.55 3.98 -24.41
CA ASP A 59 -8.56 4.33 -25.85
C ASP A 59 -9.79 5.12 -26.29
N LYS A 60 -10.91 4.97 -25.57
CA LYS A 60 -12.19 5.63 -25.86
C LYS A 60 -12.41 6.91 -25.08
N GLU A 61 -11.50 7.23 -24.19
CA GLU A 61 -11.58 8.41 -23.34
C GLU A 61 -11.16 9.66 -24.12
N ALA A 62 -11.75 10.81 -23.77
CA ALA A 62 -11.38 12.08 -24.36
C ALA A 62 -10.01 12.54 -23.86
N THR A 63 -9.13 12.95 -24.78
CA THR A 63 -7.83 13.51 -24.39
C THR A 63 -8.00 14.77 -23.53
N LYS A 64 -7.04 15.01 -22.64
CA LYS A 64 -7.02 16.13 -21.69
C LYS A 64 -8.13 16.12 -20.65
N SER A 65 -8.81 15.00 -20.49
CA SER A 65 -9.76 14.74 -19.40
C SER A 65 -9.17 13.79 -18.36
N ILE A 66 -9.74 13.81 -17.18
CA ILE A 66 -9.48 12.76 -16.18
C ILE A 66 -10.19 11.48 -16.65
N PRO A 67 -9.58 10.29 -16.54
CA PRO A 67 -10.22 9.04 -16.94
C PRO A 67 -11.58 8.84 -16.24
N GLY A 68 -12.57 8.42 -17.03
CA GLY A 68 -13.90 8.10 -16.51
C GLY A 68 -13.87 7.01 -15.45
N GLY A 69 -14.59 7.20 -14.33
CA GLY A 69 -14.59 6.25 -13.21
C GLY A 69 -13.36 6.31 -12.30
N PHE A 70 -12.51 7.32 -12.45
CA PHE A 70 -11.36 7.56 -11.58
C PHE A 70 -11.44 8.90 -10.86
N VAL A 71 -10.85 8.96 -9.67
CA VAL A 71 -10.79 10.17 -8.84
C VAL A 71 -9.34 10.43 -8.41
N PRO A 72 -8.83 11.65 -8.64
CA PRO A 72 -7.57 12.08 -8.07
C PRO A 72 -7.63 12.20 -6.54
N LEU A 73 -6.58 11.72 -5.88
CA LEU A 73 -6.39 11.86 -4.45
C LEU A 73 -4.93 12.22 -4.16
N SER A 74 -4.66 12.89 -3.06
CA SER A 74 -3.32 13.27 -2.64
C SER A 74 -3.07 12.90 -1.20
N SER A 75 -1.89 12.31 -0.95
CA SER A 75 -1.36 12.05 0.38
C SER A 75 -0.08 12.88 0.57
N GLY A 76 0.10 13.42 1.75
CA GLY A 76 1.20 14.35 2.04
C GLY A 76 0.92 15.79 1.60
N ALA A 77 1.90 16.67 1.78
CA ALA A 77 1.77 18.10 1.49
C ALA A 77 1.76 18.42 -0.01
N GLY A 78 1.33 19.63 -0.34
CA GLY A 78 1.44 20.21 -1.68
C GLY A 78 0.20 20.07 -2.56
N VAL A 79 0.33 20.50 -3.80
CA VAL A 79 -0.75 20.56 -4.80
C VAL A 79 -1.07 19.15 -5.31
N SER A 80 -2.33 18.91 -5.62
CA SER A 80 -2.78 17.65 -6.24
C SER A 80 -2.02 17.38 -7.54
N GLY A 81 -1.79 16.10 -7.84
CA GLY A 81 -1.25 15.69 -9.13
C GLY A 81 -2.18 16.07 -10.28
N ILE A 82 -1.59 16.32 -11.43
CA ILE A 82 -2.34 16.53 -12.67
C ILE A 82 -2.48 15.16 -13.34
N TRP A 83 -3.70 14.80 -13.67
CA TRP A 83 -4.03 13.55 -14.33
C TRP A 83 -4.81 13.86 -15.60
N SER A 84 -4.39 13.30 -16.72
CA SER A 84 -5.06 13.48 -17.99
C SER A 84 -4.91 12.26 -18.90
N ILE A 85 -5.85 12.11 -19.81
CA ILE A 85 -5.71 11.21 -20.95
C ILE A 85 -4.86 11.92 -22.00
N GLU A 86 -3.81 11.25 -22.46
CA GLU A 86 -2.93 11.76 -23.51
C GLU A 86 -2.84 10.76 -24.67
N HIS A 87 -2.56 11.30 -25.87
CA HIS A 87 -2.38 10.50 -27.06
C HIS A 87 -0.94 9.95 -27.13
N ASP A 88 -0.80 8.64 -27.32
CA ASP A 88 0.49 7.97 -27.44
C ASP A 88 0.40 6.77 -28.38
N GLU A 89 0.91 6.93 -29.60
CA GLU A 89 0.95 5.86 -30.61
C GLU A 89 1.84 4.66 -30.21
N THR A 90 2.70 4.84 -29.20
CA THR A 90 3.60 3.79 -28.72
C THR A 90 3.00 3.00 -27.54
N ALA A 91 1.78 3.35 -27.15
CA ALA A 91 1.09 2.70 -26.04
C ALA A 91 0.86 1.22 -26.32
N PRO A 92 0.93 0.36 -25.28
CA PRO A 92 0.58 -1.05 -25.39
C PRO A 92 -0.86 -1.29 -25.87
N SER A 93 -1.78 -0.39 -25.52
CA SER A 93 -3.11 -0.27 -26.10
C SER A 93 -3.26 1.16 -26.61
N ALA A 94 -2.92 1.38 -27.88
CA ALA A 94 -3.05 2.69 -28.51
C ALA A 94 -4.52 2.99 -28.84
N PRO A 95 -4.96 4.26 -28.91
CA PRO A 95 -4.08 5.43 -29.02
C PRO A 95 -3.89 6.24 -27.73
N ASN A 96 -4.55 5.92 -26.64
CA ASN A 96 -4.60 6.80 -25.48
C ASN A 96 -4.05 6.14 -24.21
N VAL A 97 -3.45 6.95 -23.34
CA VAL A 97 -2.86 6.55 -22.08
C VAL A 97 -3.28 7.53 -20.97
N VAL A 98 -3.18 7.12 -19.74
CA VAL A 98 -3.25 8.04 -18.60
C VAL A 98 -1.87 8.62 -18.34
N MET A 99 -1.75 9.94 -18.36
CA MET A 99 -0.57 10.65 -17.89
C MET A 99 -0.83 11.20 -16.50
N GLY A 100 0.11 10.98 -15.60
CA GLY A 100 0.16 11.62 -14.30
C GLY A 100 1.40 12.49 -14.18
N THR A 101 1.25 13.70 -13.64
CA THR A 101 2.35 14.62 -13.33
C THR A 101 2.27 15.09 -11.89
N SER A 102 3.37 14.99 -11.18
CA SER A 102 3.56 15.49 -9.82
C SER A 102 4.73 16.46 -9.77
N VAL A 103 4.51 17.60 -9.13
CA VAL A 103 5.54 18.64 -8.92
C VAL A 103 6.05 18.67 -7.47
N CYS A 104 5.63 17.72 -6.64
CA CYS A 104 6.06 17.67 -5.24
C CYS A 104 7.51 17.18 -5.13
N GLU A 105 8.35 17.93 -4.46
CA GLU A 105 9.77 17.58 -4.26
C GLU A 105 9.97 16.55 -3.12
N GLU A 106 8.98 16.40 -2.23
CA GLU A 106 9.11 15.54 -1.06
C GLU A 106 8.79 14.08 -1.37
N SER A 107 9.57 13.16 -0.82
CA SER A 107 9.35 11.72 -0.94
C SER A 107 8.14 11.21 -0.15
N THR A 108 7.54 12.05 0.68
CA THR A 108 6.30 11.74 1.43
C THR A 108 5.04 12.14 0.68
N CYS A 109 5.17 12.75 -0.49
CA CYS A 109 4.05 13.13 -1.35
C CYS A 109 3.66 11.99 -2.27
N PHE A 110 2.44 11.53 -2.14
CA PHE A 110 1.83 10.58 -3.07
C PHE A 110 0.70 11.26 -3.85
N ARG A 111 0.65 11.03 -5.15
CA ARG A 111 -0.41 11.45 -6.04
C ARG A 111 -1.06 10.21 -6.60
N LEU A 112 -2.33 10.06 -6.29
CA LEU A 112 -3.10 8.85 -6.49
C LEU A 112 -4.19 9.12 -7.51
N LEU A 113 -4.50 8.12 -8.34
CA LEU A 113 -5.67 8.11 -9.21
C LEU A 113 -6.42 6.81 -8.94
N ILE A 114 -7.59 6.89 -8.31
CA ILE A 114 -8.29 5.79 -7.69
C ILE A 114 -9.50 5.39 -8.50
N ALA A 115 -9.66 4.10 -8.81
CA ALA A 115 -10.85 3.55 -9.42
C ALA A 115 -12.03 3.62 -8.46
N GLN A 116 -13.10 4.35 -8.86
CA GLN A 116 -14.27 4.58 -8.01
C GLN A 116 -15.13 3.33 -7.84
N GLY A 117 -15.63 3.13 -6.63
CA GLY A 117 -16.64 2.10 -6.35
C GLY A 117 -16.12 0.66 -6.46
N LEU A 118 -14.81 0.46 -6.50
CA LEU A 118 -14.17 -0.83 -6.61
C LEU A 118 -13.26 -1.08 -5.42
N GLU A 119 -13.59 -2.10 -4.64
CA GLU A 119 -12.83 -2.52 -3.49
C GLU A 119 -12.45 -3.99 -3.61
N TYR A 120 -11.23 -4.31 -3.23
CA TYR A 120 -10.69 -5.66 -3.28
C TYR A 120 -10.04 -6.01 -1.94
N GLU A 121 -10.30 -7.22 -1.46
CA GLU A 121 -9.56 -7.79 -0.33
C GLU A 121 -8.25 -8.41 -0.82
N TYR A 122 -8.34 -9.20 -1.87
CA TYR A 122 -7.21 -9.89 -2.51
C TYR A 122 -7.15 -9.50 -3.99
N PRO A 123 -6.56 -8.35 -4.32
CA PRO A 123 -6.43 -7.92 -5.71
C PRO A 123 -5.32 -8.68 -6.45
N ASP A 124 -5.54 -8.89 -7.74
CA ASP A 124 -4.53 -9.13 -8.75
C ASP A 124 -4.61 -7.96 -9.74
N LEU A 125 -3.63 -7.08 -9.67
CA LEU A 125 -3.57 -5.88 -10.50
C LEU A 125 -2.43 -6.00 -11.48
N THR A 126 -2.69 -5.68 -12.75
CA THR A 126 -1.65 -5.62 -13.78
C THR A 126 -1.81 -4.33 -14.56
N MET A 127 -0.71 -3.68 -14.90
CA MET A 127 -0.69 -2.52 -15.80
C MET A 127 0.62 -2.41 -16.57
N ARG A 128 0.59 -1.56 -17.58
CA ARG A 128 1.79 -1.09 -18.29
C ARG A 128 2.14 0.29 -17.77
N ILE A 129 3.42 0.49 -17.51
CA ILE A 129 3.96 1.76 -17.00
C ILE A 129 5.15 2.21 -17.82
N ARG A 130 5.32 3.52 -17.95
CA ARG A 130 6.47 4.15 -18.59
C ARG A 130 6.74 5.52 -17.99
N SER A 131 7.99 5.86 -17.73
CA SER A 131 8.36 7.24 -17.41
C SER A 131 8.23 8.11 -18.67
N ALA A 132 7.71 9.32 -18.53
CA ALA A 132 7.42 10.20 -19.65
C ALA A 132 8.68 10.70 -20.37
N ASP A 133 9.73 10.95 -19.63
CA ASP A 133 10.95 11.60 -20.09
C ASP A 133 12.22 10.79 -19.80
N GLY A 134 12.08 9.55 -19.37
CA GLY A 134 13.19 8.68 -19.03
C GLY A 134 14.01 9.14 -17.83
N VAL A 135 13.51 10.14 -17.11
CA VAL A 135 14.17 10.69 -15.92
C VAL A 135 13.81 9.85 -14.68
N ALA A 136 14.60 10.01 -13.64
CA ALA A 136 14.34 9.44 -12.34
C ALA A 136 12.93 9.82 -11.85
N GLY A 137 12.15 8.82 -11.43
CA GLY A 137 10.80 9.01 -10.94
C GLY A 137 10.26 7.75 -10.29
N VAL A 138 9.22 7.90 -9.53
CA VAL A 138 8.58 6.81 -8.80
C VAL A 138 7.12 6.70 -9.20
N GLY A 139 6.73 5.54 -9.67
CA GLY A 139 5.35 5.24 -10.06
C GLY A 139 4.97 3.79 -9.75
N GLY A 140 3.67 3.51 -9.73
CA GLY A 140 3.22 2.15 -9.46
C GLY A 140 1.74 2.01 -9.13
N PHE A 141 1.41 0.95 -8.37
CA PHE A 141 0.08 0.67 -7.87
C PHE A 141 -0.16 1.19 -6.47
N VAL A 142 -1.40 1.59 -6.19
CA VAL A 142 -1.97 1.71 -4.85
C VAL A 142 -3.10 0.69 -4.71
N PHE A 143 -3.20 0.05 -3.55
CA PHE A 143 -4.25 -0.92 -3.24
C PHE A 143 -4.53 -0.97 -1.73
N ALA A 144 -5.62 -1.64 -1.35
CA ALA A 144 -6.14 -1.62 0.02
C ALA A 144 -6.28 -0.19 0.57
N LEU A 145 -6.60 0.78 -0.32
CA LEU A 145 -6.73 2.17 0.04
C LEU A 145 -8.05 2.38 0.78
N ARG A 146 -7.96 2.87 2.00
CA ARG A 146 -9.08 3.30 2.83
C ARG A 146 -9.30 4.81 2.73
N ASP A 147 -8.21 5.53 2.72
CA ASP A 147 -8.15 6.99 2.56
C ASP A 147 -6.75 7.43 2.14
N ALA A 148 -6.52 8.75 2.02
CA ALA A 148 -5.25 9.32 1.60
C ALA A 148 -4.07 9.04 2.55
N GLN A 149 -4.32 8.54 3.76
CA GLN A 149 -3.30 8.29 4.77
C GLN A 149 -3.14 6.81 5.11
N ASN A 150 -3.98 5.92 4.51
CA ASN A 150 -4.02 4.50 4.85
C ASN A 150 -4.12 3.65 3.58
N PHE A 151 -2.99 3.12 3.11
CA PHE A 151 -2.91 2.31 1.89
C PHE A 151 -1.61 1.49 1.79
N TYR A 152 -1.59 0.51 0.89
CA TYR A 152 -0.35 -0.11 0.38
C TYR A 152 -0.02 0.46 -0.99
N ALA A 153 1.29 0.48 -1.30
CA ALA A 153 1.73 0.72 -2.68
C ALA A 153 2.87 -0.21 -3.08
N VAL A 154 2.85 -0.61 -4.35
CA VAL A 154 4.00 -1.20 -5.06
C VAL A 154 4.56 -0.13 -5.96
N LEU A 155 5.81 0.23 -5.75
CA LEU A 155 6.48 1.33 -6.40
C LEU A 155 7.69 0.85 -7.19
N VAL A 156 7.90 1.43 -8.36
CA VAL A 156 9.14 1.33 -9.14
C VAL A 156 9.82 2.68 -9.13
N ASP A 157 11.05 2.71 -8.67
CA ASP A 157 11.92 3.89 -8.60
C ASP A 157 13.05 3.74 -9.64
N LEU A 158 12.93 4.45 -10.75
CA LEU A 158 13.91 4.40 -11.84
C LEU A 158 15.26 5.01 -11.42
N GLY A 159 15.24 6.07 -10.62
CA GLY A 159 16.46 6.73 -10.14
C GLY A 159 17.28 5.84 -9.22
N ALA A 160 16.62 5.20 -8.26
CA ALA A 160 17.26 4.27 -7.34
C ALA A 160 17.35 2.83 -7.89
N LYS A 161 16.82 2.56 -9.09
CA LYS A 161 16.82 1.23 -9.74
C LYS A 161 16.29 0.14 -8.83
N ARG A 162 15.13 0.36 -8.23
CA ARG A 162 14.53 -0.56 -7.27
C ARG A 162 13.01 -0.65 -7.44
N ALA A 163 12.48 -1.80 -7.05
CA ALA A 163 11.07 -1.98 -6.74
C ALA A 163 10.90 -2.10 -5.22
N GLN A 164 9.80 -1.60 -4.70
CA GLN A 164 9.51 -1.67 -3.27
C GLN A 164 8.02 -1.83 -3.00
N VAL A 165 7.69 -2.51 -1.91
CA VAL A 165 6.36 -2.52 -1.32
C VAL A 165 6.40 -1.64 -0.08
N ILE A 166 5.48 -0.71 -0.01
CA ILE A 166 5.33 0.17 1.15
C ILE A 166 3.92 0.04 1.75
N ARG A 167 3.84 0.35 3.01
CA ARG A 167 2.59 0.59 3.73
C ARG A 167 2.57 2.01 4.26
N VAL A 168 1.46 2.70 4.09
CA VAL A 168 1.20 4.00 4.70
C VAL A 168 0.08 3.83 5.70
N ILE A 169 0.33 4.20 6.97
CA ILE A 169 -0.66 4.22 8.06
C ILE A 169 -0.58 5.59 8.72
N GLU A 170 -1.73 6.27 8.82
CA GLU A 170 -1.81 7.62 9.39
C GLU A 170 -0.80 8.58 8.75
N GLY A 171 -0.55 8.41 7.44
CA GLY A 171 0.42 9.19 6.68
C GLY A 171 1.89 8.79 6.89
N VAL A 172 2.18 7.83 7.77
CA VAL A 172 3.55 7.34 8.02
C VAL A 172 3.87 6.20 7.09
N THR A 173 4.94 6.38 6.30
CA THR A 173 5.41 5.38 5.33
C THR A 173 6.36 4.37 5.98
N THR A 174 6.07 3.08 5.79
CA THR A 174 6.94 1.96 6.16
C THR A 174 7.31 1.16 4.91
N VAL A 175 8.58 0.95 4.65
CA VAL A 175 9.04 0.05 3.59
C VAL A 175 8.96 -1.39 4.12
N LEU A 176 8.12 -2.22 3.52
CA LEU A 176 7.94 -3.62 3.88
C LEU A 176 8.99 -4.51 3.22
N GLY A 177 9.40 -4.15 2.01
CA GLY A 177 10.45 -4.83 1.27
C GLY A 177 10.88 -4.05 0.05
N GLN A 178 12.11 -4.29 -0.38
CA GLN A 178 12.66 -3.69 -1.60
C GLN A 178 13.66 -4.61 -2.28
N THR A 179 13.79 -4.47 -3.58
CA THR A 179 14.76 -5.23 -4.39
C THR A 179 15.29 -4.37 -5.55
N ALA A 180 16.49 -4.69 -6.02
CA ALA A 180 17.04 -4.03 -7.21
C ALA A 180 16.30 -4.51 -8.46
N VAL A 181 15.95 -3.56 -9.34
CA VAL A 181 15.41 -3.85 -10.68
C VAL A 181 16.10 -2.97 -11.70
N THR A 182 16.29 -3.52 -12.90
CA THR A 182 16.90 -2.76 -14.00
C THR A 182 15.85 -2.60 -15.09
N LEU A 183 15.34 -1.40 -15.23
CA LEU A 183 14.36 -1.02 -16.25
C LEU A 183 14.96 -0.01 -17.20
N LYS A 184 14.58 -0.07 -18.46
CA LYS A 184 14.89 0.95 -19.43
C LYS A 184 13.90 2.10 -19.28
N PRO A 185 14.35 3.31 -18.95
CA PRO A 185 13.44 4.39 -18.52
C PRO A 185 12.36 4.79 -19.52
N ILE A 186 12.61 4.63 -20.82
CA ILE A 186 11.70 5.03 -21.90
C ILE A 186 10.85 3.89 -22.46
N ASP A 187 11.11 2.65 -22.05
CA ASP A 187 10.36 1.49 -22.51
C ASP A 187 9.08 1.30 -21.64
N TRP A 188 8.09 0.65 -22.22
CA TRP A 188 6.92 0.19 -21.49
C TRP A 188 7.23 -1.08 -20.72
N HIS A 189 6.99 -1.03 -19.42
CA HIS A 189 7.18 -2.15 -18.49
C HIS A 189 5.86 -2.70 -17.99
N SER A 190 5.83 -3.98 -17.69
CA SER A 190 4.70 -4.61 -17.01
C SER A 190 4.93 -4.59 -15.50
N LEU A 191 3.99 -4.05 -14.77
CA LEU A 191 3.94 -4.16 -13.31
C LEU A 191 2.71 -4.97 -12.92
N ARG A 192 2.88 -5.94 -12.02
CA ARG A 192 1.78 -6.71 -11.43
C ARG A 192 1.95 -6.78 -9.93
N VAL A 193 0.86 -6.68 -9.22
CA VAL A 193 0.81 -6.96 -7.79
C VAL A 193 -0.32 -7.94 -7.50
N GLN A 194 -0.01 -8.93 -6.68
CA GLN A 194 -0.99 -9.87 -6.14
C GLN A 194 -0.95 -9.80 -4.62
N ARG A 195 -2.12 -9.78 -4.00
CA ARG A 195 -2.26 -10.07 -2.59
C ARG A 195 -3.00 -11.37 -2.43
N ASN A 196 -2.45 -12.30 -1.68
CA ASN A 196 -3.04 -13.60 -1.43
C ASN A 196 -2.87 -14.03 0.03
N THR A 197 -3.67 -14.99 0.46
CA THR A 197 -3.55 -15.57 1.81
C THR A 197 -3.05 -17.00 1.72
N ILE A 198 -1.97 -17.31 2.41
CA ILE A 198 -1.41 -18.65 2.54
C ILE A 198 -1.35 -19.00 4.04
N VAL A 199 -2.10 -20.04 4.45
CA VAL A 199 -2.10 -20.50 5.85
C VAL A 199 -2.30 -19.35 6.86
N SER A 200 -3.31 -18.51 6.64
CA SER A 200 -3.68 -17.36 7.49
C SER A 200 -2.67 -16.21 7.52
N LYS A 201 -1.74 -16.15 6.59
CA LYS A 201 -0.81 -15.05 6.39
C LYS A 201 -1.05 -14.42 5.03
N ASP A 202 -1.09 -13.11 4.98
CA ASP A 202 -1.24 -12.40 3.71
C ASP A 202 0.13 -12.03 3.16
N PHE A 203 0.31 -12.36 1.89
CA PHE A 203 1.49 -12.05 1.12
C PHE A 203 1.14 -11.04 0.04
N ILE A 204 2.02 -10.07 -0.14
CA ILE A 204 1.99 -9.10 -1.23
C ILE A 204 3.16 -9.42 -2.14
N GLU A 205 2.86 -9.83 -3.36
CA GLU A 205 3.85 -10.23 -4.36
C GLU A 205 3.87 -9.20 -5.50
N ALA A 206 5.03 -8.65 -5.76
CA ALA A 206 5.25 -7.69 -6.83
C ALA A 206 6.08 -8.33 -7.96
N PHE A 207 5.58 -8.19 -9.19
CA PHE A 207 6.23 -8.69 -10.39
C PHE A 207 6.57 -7.52 -11.31
N VAL A 208 7.75 -7.56 -11.88
CA VAL A 208 8.22 -6.57 -12.86
C VAL A 208 8.62 -7.32 -14.12
N ASP A 209 8.04 -6.95 -15.26
CA ASP A 209 8.21 -7.61 -16.55
C ASP A 209 8.01 -9.14 -16.50
N GLY A 210 7.00 -9.55 -15.72
CA GLY A 210 6.61 -10.95 -15.54
C GLY A 210 7.47 -11.75 -14.55
N VAL A 211 8.51 -11.15 -13.97
CA VAL A 211 9.39 -11.80 -13.00
C VAL A 211 9.00 -11.37 -11.58
N LEU A 212 8.87 -12.32 -10.66
CA LEU A 212 8.67 -12.04 -9.24
C LEU A 212 9.86 -11.24 -8.71
N ALA A 213 9.65 -9.97 -8.39
CA ALA A 213 10.67 -9.08 -7.88
C ALA A 213 10.80 -9.21 -6.35
N LEU A 214 9.68 -9.21 -5.64
CA LEU A 214 9.67 -9.38 -4.19
C LEU A 214 8.33 -9.90 -3.68
N SER A 215 8.37 -10.53 -2.50
CA SER A 215 7.22 -11.00 -1.74
C SER A 215 7.40 -10.58 -0.28
N VAL A 216 6.37 -9.98 0.31
CA VAL A 216 6.37 -9.53 1.69
C VAL A 216 5.12 -10.01 2.41
N GLU A 217 5.22 -10.24 3.72
CA GLU A 217 4.11 -10.59 4.59
C GLU A 217 3.61 -9.35 5.32
N ASP A 218 2.34 -8.96 5.13
CA ASP A 218 1.70 -7.89 5.92
C ASP A 218 0.17 -8.00 5.85
N GLN A 219 -0.51 -7.76 6.99
CA GLN A 219 -1.96 -7.90 7.15
C GLN A 219 -2.61 -6.67 7.78
N MET A 220 -1.91 -5.55 7.87
CA MET A 220 -2.40 -4.36 8.59
C MET A 220 -3.61 -3.69 7.93
N LEU A 221 -3.67 -3.73 6.61
CA LEU A 221 -4.81 -3.22 5.85
C LEU A 221 -5.53 -4.39 5.16
N GLY A 222 -6.86 -4.37 5.22
CA GLY A 222 -7.73 -5.38 4.60
C GLY A 222 -8.24 -4.93 3.23
N THR A 223 -9.56 -5.01 3.05
CA THR A 223 -10.27 -4.53 1.86
C THR A 223 -10.07 -3.04 1.65
N GLY A 224 -9.94 -2.62 0.40
CA GLY A 224 -9.86 -1.22 0.02
C GLY A 224 -9.81 -1.00 -1.48
N GLN A 225 -9.84 0.27 -1.86
CA GLN A 225 -9.82 0.69 -3.25
C GLN A 225 -8.44 0.46 -3.89
N VAL A 226 -8.44 0.49 -5.22
CA VAL A 226 -7.24 0.28 -6.04
C VAL A 226 -7.05 1.43 -7.03
N GLY A 227 -5.82 1.59 -7.50
CA GLY A 227 -5.50 2.62 -8.48
C GLY A 227 -4.01 2.67 -8.80
N VAL A 228 -3.62 3.80 -9.36
CA VAL A 228 -2.22 4.09 -9.69
C VAL A 228 -1.67 5.18 -8.80
N VAL A 229 -0.35 5.20 -8.62
CA VAL A 229 0.33 6.12 -7.72
C VAL A 229 1.62 6.65 -8.34
N MET A 230 1.92 7.91 -8.02
CA MET A 230 3.22 8.53 -8.21
C MET A 230 3.73 9.06 -6.88
N GLN A 231 5.04 9.08 -6.69
CA GLN A 231 5.69 9.61 -5.50
C GLN A 231 6.75 10.65 -5.90
N GLY A 232 6.75 11.78 -5.20
CA GLY A 232 7.69 12.86 -5.45
C GLY A 232 7.44 13.57 -6.78
N LYS A 233 8.47 14.28 -7.31
CA LYS A 233 8.42 15.01 -8.57
C LYS A 233 8.69 14.06 -9.74
N THR A 234 7.67 13.83 -10.57
CA THR A 234 7.73 12.84 -11.65
C THR A 234 6.58 13.00 -12.63
N THR A 235 6.76 12.44 -13.85
CA THR A 235 5.68 12.25 -14.84
C THR A 235 5.71 10.81 -15.34
N TRP A 236 4.56 10.13 -15.28
CA TRP A 236 4.39 8.76 -15.70
C TRP A 236 3.22 8.59 -16.63
N PHE A 237 3.35 7.61 -17.53
CA PHE A 237 2.26 7.06 -18.33
C PHE A 237 1.83 5.70 -17.76
N PHE A 238 0.53 5.48 -17.76
CA PHE A 238 -0.12 4.25 -17.32
C PHE A 238 -1.10 3.79 -18.39
N ASP A 239 -1.07 2.51 -18.71
CA ASP A 239 -1.93 1.91 -19.71
C ASP A 239 -2.30 0.49 -19.36
N THR A 240 -3.37 -0.02 -19.95
CA THR A 240 -3.81 -1.41 -19.82
C THR A 240 -3.90 -1.85 -18.38
N LEU A 241 -4.65 -1.09 -17.56
CA LEU A 241 -4.89 -1.44 -16.17
C LEU A 241 -5.93 -2.57 -16.10
N HIS A 242 -5.57 -3.66 -15.46
CA HIS A 242 -6.48 -4.75 -15.12
C HIS A 242 -6.56 -4.88 -13.60
N ALA A 243 -7.77 -5.09 -13.10
CA ALA A 243 -8.03 -5.39 -11.70
C ALA A 243 -8.98 -6.59 -11.63
N VAL A 244 -8.56 -7.65 -10.97
CA VAL A 244 -9.35 -8.85 -10.76
C VAL A 244 -9.22 -9.32 -9.31
N PRO A 245 -10.27 -9.94 -8.73
CA PRO A 245 -10.15 -10.55 -7.41
C PRO A 245 -9.39 -11.87 -7.51
N LEU A 246 -8.44 -12.08 -6.60
CA LEU A 246 -7.91 -13.42 -6.35
C LEU A 246 -8.84 -14.13 -5.38
N PHE A 247 -9.46 -15.19 -5.84
CA PHE A 247 -10.20 -16.08 -4.95
C PHE A 247 -9.19 -16.91 -4.18
N SER A 248 -9.12 -16.75 -2.85
CA SER A 248 -8.29 -17.64 -2.05
C SER A 248 -8.75 -19.08 -2.28
N HIS A 249 -7.85 -19.95 -2.68
CA HIS A 249 -8.13 -21.39 -2.80
C HIS A 249 -8.23 -22.06 -1.42
N ARG A 250 -8.96 -21.47 -0.48
CA ARG A 250 -9.40 -22.22 0.68
C ARG A 250 -10.47 -23.20 0.17
N PRO A 251 -10.29 -24.50 0.33
CA PRO A 251 -11.42 -25.40 0.14
C PRO A 251 -12.54 -24.93 1.08
N LEU A 252 -13.68 -24.58 0.49
CA LEU A 252 -14.89 -24.14 1.21
C LEU A 252 -15.51 -25.26 2.07
N SER A 253 -14.87 -26.42 2.16
CA SER A 253 -15.28 -27.52 3.01
C SER A 253 -14.12 -27.92 3.92
N SER A 254 -14.23 -27.65 5.21
CA SER A 254 -13.57 -28.51 6.17
C SER A 254 -13.99 -29.93 5.86
N PRO A 255 -13.07 -30.88 5.66
CA PRO A 255 -13.47 -32.28 5.64
C PRO A 255 -14.20 -32.55 6.96
N ALA A 256 -15.42 -33.08 6.87
CA ALA A 256 -16.14 -33.51 8.04
C ALA A 256 -15.19 -34.42 8.82
N ALA A 257 -14.91 -34.08 10.06
CA ALA A 257 -14.19 -34.96 10.93
C ALA A 257 -15.09 -36.21 11.14
N TYR A 258 -14.62 -37.35 10.64
CA TYR A 258 -15.17 -38.63 10.96
C TYR A 258 -14.55 -39.17 12.23
#